data_35153cf93c6b2ef6ed32dc2bd20148ac
#
_entry.id   35153cf93c6b2ef6ed32dc2bd20148ac
#
_cell.length_a   1.000
_cell.length_b   1.000
_cell.length_c   1.000
_cell.angle_alpha   90.00
_cell.angle_beta   90.00
_cell.angle_gamma   90.00
#
_symmetry.space_group_name_H-M   'P 1'
#
loop_
_entity.id
_entity.type
_entity.pdbx_description
1 polymer ?
#
loop_
_entity_poly.entity_id
_entity_poly.type
_entity_poly.pdbx_seq_one_letter_code
_entity_poly.pdbx_strand_id
1 'polypeptide(L)'
;MPQVIELEVRSYELDSYNHVNNAVYLNYLEYARMEFLKRIGFDYKGLIADGYMLYVTHIDIRYKYSARLHDKLNIEVSSLKLGKLSGTFRQIIKNSDGLICAEAEVSWGCVDTTGKPSKIPEQYLVPGLIPETEKQ
;
A
#
# COMPACT_ATOMS: atom_id res chain seq x y z
N MET A 1 7.27 0.39 13.17
CA MET A 1 8.24 0.83 12.15
C MET A 1 7.64 0.67 10.77
N PRO A 2 7.67 1.71 9.93
CA PRO A 2 7.29 1.55 8.53
C PRO A 2 8.24 0.59 7.84
N GLN A 3 7.72 -0.17 6.91
CA GLN A 3 8.54 -0.97 6.01
C GLN A 3 8.89 -0.12 4.80
N VAL A 4 10.09 -0.27 4.28
CA VAL A 4 10.55 0.46 3.10
C VAL A 4 10.70 -0.51 1.94
N ILE A 5 9.97 -0.27 0.87
CA ILE A 5 9.97 -1.09 -0.34
C ILE A 5 10.67 -0.30 -1.45
N GLU A 6 11.65 -0.91 -2.10
CA GLU A 6 12.40 -0.26 -3.17
C GLU A 6 11.93 -0.71 -4.54
N LEU A 7 11.94 0.22 -5.50
CA LEU A 7 11.76 -0.10 -6.91
C LEU A 7 12.48 0.94 -7.78
N GLU A 8 12.75 0.58 -9.02
CA GLU A 8 13.34 1.49 -10.00
C GLU A 8 12.31 1.80 -11.08
N VAL A 9 12.23 3.07 -11.50
CA VAL A 9 11.32 3.53 -12.54
C VAL A 9 11.73 2.94 -13.89
N ARG A 10 10.78 2.36 -14.63
CA ARG A 10 10.95 1.75 -15.94
C ARG A 10 10.41 2.65 -17.06
N SER A 11 10.99 2.51 -18.26
CA SER A 11 10.67 3.39 -19.38
C SER A 11 9.18 3.41 -19.77
N TYR A 12 8.50 2.28 -19.65
CA TYR A 12 7.09 2.17 -20.01
C TYR A 12 6.15 2.81 -18.98
N GLU A 13 6.69 3.33 -17.90
CA GLU A 13 5.92 3.99 -16.84
C GLU A 13 5.87 5.51 -17.01
N LEU A 14 6.56 6.04 -17.99
CA LEU A 14 6.64 7.48 -18.24
C LEU A 14 5.50 7.98 -19.11
N ASP A 15 5.10 9.25 -18.88
CA ASP A 15 4.16 9.96 -19.72
C ASP A 15 4.90 10.74 -20.83
N SER A 16 4.15 11.55 -21.58
CA SER A 16 4.71 12.36 -22.67
C SER A 16 5.67 13.45 -22.21
N TYR A 17 5.71 13.74 -20.91
CA TYR A 17 6.63 14.73 -20.32
C TYR A 17 7.87 14.09 -19.71
N ASN A 18 8.06 12.79 -19.93
CA ASN A 18 9.17 12.02 -19.34
C ASN A 18 9.13 11.95 -17.81
N HIS A 19 7.95 12.10 -17.23
CA HIS A 19 7.70 11.89 -15.81
C HIS A 19 6.89 10.62 -15.64
N VAL A 20 7.02 9.98 -14.49
CA VAL A 20 6.15 8.85 -14.17
C VAL A 20 4.70 9.30 -14.29
N ASN A 21 3.91 8.53 -15.04
CA ASN A 21 2.49 8.81 -15.25
C ASN A 21 1.77 8.79 -13.90
N ASN A 22 0.86 9.74 -13.69
CA ASN A 22 0.12 9.83 -12.42
C ASN A 22 -0.60 8.54 -12.04
N ALA A 23 -1.11 7.80 -13.02
CA ALA A 23 -1.79 6.52 -12.76
C ALA A 23 -0.81 5.43 -12.31
N VAL A 24 0.44 5.50 -12.76
CA VAL A 24 1.47 4.51 -12.42
C VAL A 24 1.86 4.59 -10.94
N TYR A 25 1.77 5.76 -10.32
CA TYR A 25 1.99 5.87 -8.88
C TYR A 25 1.06 4.96 -8.10
N LEU A 26 -0.17 4.75 -8.56
CA LEU A 26 -1.10 3.83 -7.92
C LEU A 26 -0.61 2.38 -8.02
N ASN A 27 0.03 2.02 -9.13
CA ASN A 27 0.64 0.70 -9.29
C ASN A 27 1.81 0.51 -8.33
N TYR A 28 2.61 1.56 -8.13
CA TYR A 28 3.70 1.51 -7.15
C TYR A 28 3.18 1.31 -5.75
N LEU A 29 2.10 1.99 -5.41
CA LEU A 29 1.48 1.85 -4.08
C LEU A 29 0.96 0.42 -3.89
N GLU A 30 0.33 -0.17 -4.90
CA GLU A 30 -0.17 -1.54 -4.80
C GLU A 30 0.97 -2.53 -4.62
N TYR A 31 2.01 -2.42 -5.45
CA TYR A 31 3.19 -3.27 -5.32
C TYR A 31 3.76 -3.20 -3.90
N ALA A 32 3.92 -1.99 -3.39
CA ALA A 32 4.48 -1.77 -2.06
C ALA A 32 3.59 -2.35 -0.96
N ARG A 33 2.26 -2.20 -1.07
CA ARG A 33 1.33 -2.80 -0.10
C ARG A 33 1.45 -4.32 -0.08
N MET A 34 1.54 -4.95 -1.26
CA MET A 34 1.65 -6.40 -1.33
C MET A 34 2.97 -6.90 -0.74
N GLU A 35 4.07 -6.19 -1.00
CA GLU A 35 5.36 -6.50 -0.39
C GLU A 35 5.33 -6.29 1.13
N PHE A 36 4.67 -5.22 1.58
CA PHE A 36 4.48 -4.95 3.01
C PHE A 36 3.74 -6.09 3.69
N LEU A 37 2.60 -6.50 3.12
CA LEU A 37 1.79 -7.60 3.69
C LEU A 37 2.61 -8.89 3.79
N LYS A 38 3.39 -9.18 2.76
CA LYS A 38 4.27 -10.35 2.74
C LYS A 38 5.30 -10.27 3.87
N ARG A 39 5.96 -9.10 4.05
CA ARG A 39 7.00 -8.92 5.05
C ARG A 39 6.49 -9.00 6.49
N ILE A 40 5.25 -8.57 6.73
CA ILE A 40 4.66 -8.68 8.07
C ILE A 40 4.06 -10.05 8.35
N GLY A 41 4.13 -10.96 7.37
CA GLY A 41 3.63 -12.32 7.54
C GLY A 41 2.12 -12.47 7.37
N PHE A 42 1.48 -11.55 6.66
CA PHE A 42 0.05 -11.64 6.38
C PHE A 42 -0.19 -12.68 5.28
N ASP A 43 -1.01 -13.67 5.57
CA ASP A 43 -1.31 -14.77 4.63
C ASP A 43 -2.43 -14.37 3.67
N TYR A 44 -2.08 -13.58 2.66
CA TYR A 44 -3.04 -13.06 1.68
C TYR A 44 -3.69 -14.18 0.88
N LYS A 45 -2.90 -15.20 0.49
CA LYS A 45 -3.41 -16.33 -0.28
C LYS A 45 -4.40 -17.18 0.54
N GLY A 46 -4.09 -17.38 1.81
CA GLY A 46 -4.97 -18.10 2.72
C GLY A 46 -6.29 -17.36 2.94
N LEU A 47 -6.22 -16.04 3.07
CA LEU A 47 -7.41 -15.21 3.23
C LEU A 47 -8.35 -15.39 2.03
N ILE A 48 -7.80 -15.31 0.81
CA ILE A 48 -8.57 -15.50 -0.43
C ILE A 48 -9.13 -16.92 -0.49
N ALA A 49 -8.33 -17.91 -0.15
CA ALA A 49 -8.78 -19.32 -0.17
C ALA A 49 -9.95 -19.55 0.80
N ASP A 50 -9.98 -18.83 1.91
CA ASP A 50 -11.07 -18.90 2.90
C ASP A 50 -12.29 -18.08 2.51
N GLY A 51 -12.27 -17.40 1.36
CA GLY A 51 -13.43 -16.68 0.84
C GLY A 51 -13.51 -15.21 1.24
N TYR A 52 -12.38 -14.60 1.57
CA TYR A 52 -12.34 -13.18 1.94
C TYR A 52 -11.42 -12.43 1.00
N MET A 53 -11.70 -11.13 0.84
CA MET A 53 -10.89 -10.25 -0.01
C MET A 53 -10.76 -8.88 0.64
N LEU A 54 -9.63 -8.23 0.38
CA LEU A 54 -9.42 -6.85 0.80
C LEU A 54 -9.57 -5.96 -0.44
N TYR A 55 -10.59 -5.12 -0.45
CA TYR A 55 -10.84 -4.18 -1.54
C TYR A 55 -10.38 -2.80 -1.15
N VAL A 56 -9.70 -2.11 -2.06
CA VAL A 56 -9.42 -0.70 -1.89
C VAL A 56 -10.74 0.05 -2.03
N THR A 57 -11.07 0.85 -1.02
CA THR A 57 -12.33 1.62 -0.99
C THR A 57 -12.12 3.10 -1.20
N HIS A 58 -10.92 3.61 -0.90
CA HIS A 58 -10.63 5.03 -1.03
C HIS A 58 -9.11 5.24 -1.10
N ILE A 59 -8.68 6.14 -1.98
CA ILE A 59 -7.28 6.56 -2.05
C ILE A 59 -7.24 8.08 -2.04
N ASP A 60 -6.51 8.64 -1.09
CA ASP A 60 -6.13 10.05 -1.08
C ASP A 60 -4.66 10.09 -1.44
N ILE A 61 -4.32 10.68 -2.58
CA ILE A 61 -2.93 10.78 -3.03
C ILE A 61 -2.61 12.23 -3.41
N ARG A 62 -1.41 12.67 -3.01
CA ARG A 62 -0.88 13.99 -3.35
C ARG A 62 0.45 13.83 -4.04
N TYR A 63 0.57 14.42 -5.22
CA TYR A 63 1.78 14.39 -6.04
C TYR A 63 2.60 15.64 -5.74
N LYS A 64 3.88 15.47 -5.45
CA LYS A 64 4.73 16.59 -5.03
C LYS A 64 5.95 16.80 -5.90
N TYR A 65 6.69 15.73 -6.21
CA TYR A 65 7.89 15.81 -7.03
C TYR A 65 7.87 14.67 -8.05
N SER A 66 8.14 15.02 -9.31
CA SER A 66 8.05 14.04 -10.39
C SER A 66 9.20 13.03 -10.34
N ALA A 67 8.87 11.76 -10.31
CA ALA A 67 9.84 10.69 -10.51
C ALA A 67 10.14 10.55 -12.00
N ARG A 68 11.38 10.16 -12.32
CA ARG A 68 11.90 10.11 -13.69
C ARG A 68 12.53 8.75 -13.99
N LEU A 69 12.86 8.54 -15.25
CA LEU A 69 13.48 7.28 -15.70
C LEU A 69 14.69 6.92 -14.84
N HIS A 70 14.74 5.66 -14.46
CA HIS A 70 15.81 5.06 -13.66
C HIS A 70 15.94 5.57 -12.23
N ASP A 71 15.06 6.47 -11.79
CA ASP A 71 15.03 6.86 -10.39
C ASP A 71 14.77 5.64 -9.51
N LYS A 72 15.52 5.55 -8.42
CA LYS A 72 15.27 4.55 -7.39
C LYS A 72 14.34 5.15 -6.36
N LEU A 73 13.21 4.51 -6.18
CA LEU A 73 12.18 4.99 -5.27
C LEU A 73 12.14 4.13 -4.03
N ASN A 74 11.94 4.79 -2.89
CA ASN A 74 11.72 4.14 -1.60
C ASN A 74 10.29 4.43 -1.18
N ILE A 75 9.51 3.39 -1.01
CA ILE A 75 8.10 3.53 -0.62
C ILE A 75 7.95 3.06 0.82
N GLU A 76 7.66 3.99 1.70
CA GLU A 76 7.39 3.67 3.11
C GLU A 76 5.94 3.26 3.23
N VAL A 77 5.69 2.13 3.86
CA VAL A 77 4.34 1.61 4.09
C VAL A 77 4.16 1.34 5.57
N SER A 78 3.08 1.82 6.13
CA SER A 78 2.70 1.53 7.51
C SER A 78 1.19 1.43 7.63
N SER A 79 0.73 0.69 8.63
CA SER A 79 -0.68 0.65 8.97
C SER A 79 -1.02 1.88 9.78
N LEU A 80 -1.93 2.70 9.28
CA LEU A 80 -2.35 3.95 9.94
C LEU A 80 -3.55 3.72 10.85
N LYS A 81 -4.51 2.92 10.39
CA LYS A 81 -5.72 2.58 11.12
C LYS A 81 -6.09 1.13 10.88
N LEU A 82 -6.65 0.51 11.89
CA LEU A 82 -7.20 -0.84 11.77
C LEU A 82 -8.48 -0.92 12.57
N GLY A 83 -9.60 -1.12 11.88
CA GLY A 83 -10.91 -1.39 12.47
C GLY A 83 -11.30 -2.84 12.28
N LYS A 84 -12.52 -3.17 12.65
CA LYS A 84 -13.03 -4.54 12.55
C LYS A 84 -13.26 -4.98 11.10
N LEU A 85 -13.71 -4.06 10.24
CA LEU A 85 -14.10 -4.35 8.86
C LEU A 85 -13.18 -3.70 7.84
N SER A 86 -12.28 -2.82 8.26
CA SER A 86 -11.51 -1.98 7.34
C SER A 86 -10.23 -1.48 7.99
N GLY A 87 -9.39 -0.88 7.18
CA GLY A 87 -8.17 -0.24 7.66
C GLY A 87 -7.66 0.78 6.65
N THR A 88 -6.59 1.44 7.02
CA THR A 88 -5.94 2.44 6.16
C THR A 88 -4.43 2.28 6.26
N PHE A 89 -3.76 2.25 5.12
CA PHE A 89 -2.31 2.31 5.04
C PHE A 89 -1.88 3.74 4.73
N ARG A 90 -0.77 4.15 5.33
CA ARG A 90 -0.06 5.36 4.93
C ARG A 90 1.11 4.93 4.08
N GLN A 91 1.26 5.55 2.90
CA GLN A 91 2.32 5.22 1.96
C GLN A 91 2.98 6.51 1.45
N ILE A 92 4.30 6.55 1.50
CA ILE A 92 5.09 7.72 1.08
C ILE A 92 6.14 7.25 0.09
N ILE A 93 6.12 7.82 -1.11
CA ILE A 93 7.09 7.51 -2.17
C ILE A 93 8.15 8.60 -2.17
N LYS A 94 9.41 8.22 -1.94
CA LYS A 94 10.55 9.13 -1.94
C LYS A 94 11.56 8.71 -3.01
N ASN A 95 12.23 9.69 -3.62
CA ASN A 95 13.35 9.39 -4.50
C ASN A 95 14.64 9.20 -3.68
N SER A 96 15.75 8.92 -4.36
CA SER A 96 17.03 8.66 -3.69
C SER A 96 17.61 9.89 -2.99
N ASP A 97 17.16 11.09 -3.34
CA ASP A 97 17.55 12.33 -2.66
C ASP A 97 16.69 12.63 -1.43
N GLY A 98 15.73 11.75 -1.13
CA GLY A 98 14.85 11.92 0.01
C GLY A 98 13.67 12.85 -0.24
N LEU A 99 13.46 13.31 -1.50
CA LEU A 99 12.33 14.15 -1.85
C LEU A 99 11.07 13.31 -1.96
N ILE A 100 9.97 13.81 -1.42
CA ILE A 100 8.69 13.13 -1.48
C ILE A 100 8.10 13.31 -2.88
N CYS A 101 7.92 12.19 -3.60
CA CYS A 101 7.28 12.20 -4.91
C CYS A 101 5.75 12.16 -4.77
N ALA A 102 5.26 11.36 -3.83
CA ALA A 102 3.83 11.27 -3.54
C ALA A 102 3.60 10.81 -2.11
N GLU A 103 2.50 11.26 -1.55
CA GLU A 103 2.00 10.82 -0.24
C GLU A 103 0.59 10.29 -0.42
N ALA A 104 0.28 9.17 0.21
CA ALA A 104 -1.04 8.59 0.06
C ALA A 104 -1.55 7.95 1.35
N GLU A 105 -2.87 7.99 1.49
CA GLU A 105 -3.60 7.15 2.44
C GLU A 105 -4.50 6.25 1.63
N VAL A 106 -4.37 4.95 1.81
CA VAL A 106 -5.11 3.95 1.05
C VAL A 106 -5.98 3.17 2.01
N SER A 107 -7.28 3.34 1.88
CA SER A 107 -8.26 2.65 2.72
C SER A 107 -8.76 1.39 2.02
N TRP A 108 -8.96 0.35 2.82
CA TRP A 108 -9.43 -0.95 2.34
C TRP A 108 -10.55 -1.46 3.23
N GLY A 109 -11.38 -2.31 2.65
CA GLY A 109 -12.43 -3.01 3.40
C GLY A 109 -12.31 -4.51 3.14
N CYS A 110 -12.62 -5.31 4.17
CA CYS A 110 -12.69 -6.75 4.02
C CYS A 110 -14.11 -7.13 3.61
N VAL A 111 -14.22 -8.00 2.61
CA VAL A 111 -15.50 -8.49 2.11
C VAL A 111 -15.47 -10.00 2.00
N ASP A 112 -16.66 -10.61 2.06
CA ASP A 112 -16.82 -12.04 1.80
C ASP A 112 -17.05 -12.32 0.31
N THR A 113 -17.29 -13.58 -0.05
CA THR A 113 -17.50 -13.98 -1.44
C THR A 113 -18.73 -13.35 -2.09
N THR A 114 -19.68 -12.84 -1.29
CA THR A 114 -20.86 -12.16 -1.80
C THR A 114 -20.65 -10.66 -1.97
N GLY A 115 -19.46 -10.16 -1.59
CA GLY A 115 -19.13 -8.73 -1.64
C GLY A 115 -19.62 -7.95 -0.43
N LYS A 116 -20.10 -8.61 0.60
CA LYS A 116 -20.58 -7.93 1.82
C LYS A 116 -19.41 -7.66 2.77
N PRO A 117 -19.42 -6.51 3.46
CA PRO A 117 -18.41 -6.24 4.49
C PRO A 117 -18.35 -7.36 5.51
N SER A 118 -17.13 -7.73 5.87
CA SER A 118 -16.86 -8.83 6.79
C SER A 118 -15.67 -8.49 7.67
N LYS A 119 -15.67 -9.04 8.89
CA LYS A 119 -14.47 -8.96 9.74
C LYS A 119 -13.37 -9.82 9.12
N ILE A 120 -12.12 -9.37 9.26
CA ILE A 120 -10.99 -10.24 8.97
C ILE A 120 -10.97 -11.32 10.04
N PRO A 121 -10.95 -12.62 9.67
CA PRO A 121 -10.80 -13.68 10.67
C PRO A 121 -9.54 -13.47 11.49
N GLU A 122 -9.62 -13.74 12.79
CA GLU A 122 -8.54 -13.45 13.73
C GLU A 122 -7.21 -14.09 13.36
N GLN A 123 -7.24 -15.24 12.73
CA GLN A 123 -6.03 -15.97 12.31
C GLN A 123 -5.17 -15.20 11.30
N TYR A 124 -5.76 -14.20 10.63
CA TYR A 124 -5.04 -13.36 9.66
C TYR A 124 -4.57 -12.03 10.25
N LEU A 125 -4.99 -11.70 11.47
CA LEU A 125 -4.57 -10.46 12.13
C LEU A 125 -3.18 -10.64 12.71
N VAL A 126 -2.19 -10.10 12.01
CA VAL A 126 -0.79 -10.17 12.44
C VAL A 126 -0.38 -8.83 13.08
N PRO A 127 0.63 -8.86 13.97
CA PRO A 127 1.05 -7.63 14.68
C PRO A 127 1.42 -6.47 13.77
N GLY A 128 2.02 -6.74 12.61
CA GLY A 128 2.42 -5.69 11.66
C GLY A 128 1.24 -4.94 11.05
N LEU A 129 0.03 -5.48 11.12
CA LEU A 129 -1.16 -4.82 10.62
C LEU A 129 -1.75 -3.85 11.65
N ILE A 130 -1.36 -3.96 12.90
CA ILE A 130 -1.83 -3.09 13.98
C ILE A 130 -1.00 -1.81 13.97
N PRO A 131 -1.65 -0.62 13.94
CA PRO A 131 -0.91 0.64 13.98
C PRO A 131 0.00 0.75 15.21
N GLU A 132 1.17 1.36 15.03
CA GLU A 132 2.13 1.55 16.12
C GLU A 132 1.51 2.25 17.33
N THR A 133 0.65 3.24 17.08
CA THR A 133 0.00 4.03 18.13
C THR A 133 -1.00 3.21 18.97
N GLU A 134 -1.41 2.04 18.49
CA GLU A 134 -2.38 1.16 19.16
C GLU A 134 -1.74 -0.04 19.83
N LYS A 135 -0.41 -0.18 19.74
CA LYS A 135 0.31 -1.32 20.30
C LYS A 135 0.70 -1.13 21.77
N GLN A 136 0.40 -0.01 22.35
CA GLN A 136 0.78 0.31 23.73
C GLN A 136 -0.15 -0.33 24.76
#